data_115ff3abc869e496a56ed0311c6ae78e
#
_entry.id   115ff3abc869e496a56ed0311c6ae78e
#
_cell.length_a   1.000
_cell.length_b   1.000
_cell.length_c   1.000
_cell.angle_alpha   90.00
_cell.angle_beta   90.00
_cell.angle_gamma   90.00
#
_symmetry.space_group_name_H-M   'P 1'
#
loop_
_entity.id
_entity.type
_entity.pdbx_description
1 polymer ?
#
loop_
_entity_poly.entity_id
_entity_poly.type
_entity_poly.pdbx_seq_one_letter_code
_entity_poly.pdbx_strand_id
1 'polypeptide(L)'
;LGRKHSLPTPETVEDDGFLKETLPLFGGLHVLRDNEKMADILTENECLIGRGTINHSYPHSWRSKAPLIFRTTPQWFISMDENDLRKKSLKGISETNFFPSQGANRLSSMIKSRPDWCISRQRAWGVPIGIFYNKTTLEPLRDQEVLDRVIKSFKEHGADAWYKFDESFFLGEKYNPEDYIKVTDIADVWFDSGSTHTYVLEDRNDLKWPASLYLEGTDQHRGWFHSSLLESCGTRGVAPFESVLTHGFVLDENGRKMSKSLGNVTSPQDVLKEYGADILRLWVIGSDYYDDLRIGKEILVRHADHYRRLRNTLRYLLGALSDFDKKETIDYSDMPEIEKWVLNEVYKLSKKIIQFTQNYQLGDIYREVYDFCNDDLSSFYFDIRKDTLDCSSY
;
A
#
# COMPACT_ATOMS: atom_id res chain seq x y z
N LEU A 1 -9.68 28.38 -16.80
CA LEU A 1 -10.49 29.53 -17.20
C LEU A 1 -11.46 29.91 -16.08
N GLY A 2 -12.33 29.02 -15.58
CA GLY A 2 -13.34 29.33 -14.55
C GLY A 2 -12.77 30.07 -13.33
N ARG A 3 -11.71 29.52 -12.69
CA ARG A 3 -11.06 30.16 -11.54
C ARG A 3 -10.45 31.52 -11.89
N LYS A 4 -9.82 31.64 -13.09
CA LYS A 4 -9.20 32.90 -13.54
C LYS A 4 -10.24 34.03 -13.74
N HIS A 5 -11.45 33.68 -14.11
CA HIS A 5 -12.52 34.62 -14.43
C HIS A 5 -13.66 34.62 -13.42
N SER A 6 -13.50 33.91 -12.29
CA SER A 6 -14.52 33.76 -11.23
C SER A 6 -15.89 33.33 -11.77
N LEU A 7 -15.91 32.43 -12.74
CA LEU A 7 -17.15 31.93 -13.31
C LEU A 7 -17.84 30.97 -12.32
N PRO A 8 -19.18 31.06 -12.17
CA PRO A 8 -19.92 30.12 -11.34
C PRO A 8 -19.84 28.70 -11.93
N THR A 9 -19.88 27.70 -11.05
CA THR A 9 -19.96 26.28 -11.41
C THR A 9 -21.26 25.69 -10.90
N PRO A 10 -22.41 25.99 -11.54
CA PRO A 10 -23.70 25.52 -11.09
C PRO A 10 -23.82 24.00 -11.27
N GLU A 11 -24.61 23.38 -10.41
CA GLU A 11 -25.04 22.00 -10.61
C GLU A 11 -26.13 21.97 -11.67
N THR A 12 -25.82 21.35 -12.80
CA THR A 12 -26.72 21.33 -13.98
C THR A 12 -27.29 19.95 -14.28
N VAL A 13 -26.69 18.88 -13.73
CA VAL A 13 -27.04 17.49 -14.04
C VAL A 13 -27.50 16.78 -12.78
N GLU A 14 -28.67 16.16 -12.83
CA GLU A 14 -29.23 15.31 -11.77
C GLU A 14 -28.51 13.93 -11.70
N ASP A 15 -28.81 13.15 -10.67
CA ASP A 15 -28.18 11.84 -10.42
C ASP A 15 -28.49 10.81 -11.51
N ASP A 16 -29.60 10.94 -12.21
CA ASP A 16 -30.04 10.06 -13.30
C ASP A 16 -29.53 10.47 -14.68
N GLY A 17 -28.75 11.57 -14.75
CA GLY A 17 -28.17 12.09 -15.98
C GLY A 17 -29.04 13.04 -16.77
N PHE A 18 -30.21 13.44 -16.22
CA PHE A 18 -31.00 14.49 -16.80
C PHE A 18 -30.51 15.88 -16.38
N LEU A 19 -30.68 16.85 -17.25
CA LEU A 19 -30.45 18.24 -16.91
C LEU A 19 -31.59 18.76 -16.02
N LYS A 20 -31.27 19.55 -14.99
CA LYS A 20 -32.25 20.12 -14.06
C LYS A 20 -33.35 20.83 -14.80
N GLU A 21 -34.62 20.58 -14.46
CA GLU A 21 -35.79 21.21 -15.07
C GLU A 21 -35.75 22.77 -15.00
N THR A 22 -35.02 23.31 -14.02
CA THR A 22 -34.84 24.76 -13.85
C THR A 22 -33.90 25.39 -14.87
N LEU A 23 -33.19 24.60 -15.67
CA LEU A 23 -32.27 25.14 -16.67
C LEU A 23 -33.02 25.69 -17.89
N PRO A 24 -32.77 26.95 -18.28
CA PRO A 24 -33.33 27.50 -19.49
C PRO A 24 -32.94 26.62 -20.72
N LEU A 25 -33.89 26.42 -21.61
CA LEU A 25 -33.75 25.74 -22.91
C LEU A 25 -33.46 24.21 -22.84
N PHE A 26 -32.73 23.74 -21.84
CA PHE A 26 -32.19 22.37 -21.79
C PHE A 26 -32.80 21.51 -20.67
N GLY A 27 -33.66 22.09 -19.81
CA GLY A 27 -34.29 21.36 -18.70
C GLY A 27 -34.97 20.06 -19.17
N GLY A 28 -34.77 18.97 -18.42
CA GLY A 28 -35.34 17.66 -18.71
C GLY A 28 -34.68 16.87 -19.84
N LEU A 29 -33.61 17.39 -20.50
CA LEU A 29 -32.87 16.63 -21.50
C LEU A 29 -31.81 15.76 -20.86
N HIS A 30 -31.59 14.56 -21.39
CA HIS A 30 -30.59 13.64 -20.90
C HIS A 30 -29.22 13.87 -21.60
N VAL A 31 -28.15 14.09 -20.82
CA VAL A 31 -26.83 14.50 -21.31
C VAL A 31 -26.15 13.58 -22.34
N LEU A 32 -26.55 12.31 -22.44
CA LEU A 32 -26.00 11.38 -23.42
C LEU A 32 -27.00 10.99 -24.52
N ARG A 33 -28.31 11.03 -24.26
CA ARG A 33 -29.34 10.55 -25.22
C ARG A 33 -29.83 11.65 -26.12
N ASP A 34 -29.87 12.89 -25.64
CA ASP A 34 -30.51 14.02 -26.32
C ASP A 34 -29.50 15.01 -26.93
N ASN A 35 -28.28 14.55 -27.27
CA ASN A 35 -27.24 15.38 -27.89
C ASN A 35 -27.71 16.08 -29.17
N GLU A 36 -28.46 15.36 -30.01
CA GLU A 36 -29.00 15.92 -31.25
C GLU A 36 -29.99 17.06 -30.96
N LYS A 37 -30.92 16.85 -30.01
CA LYS A 37 -31.86 17.90 -29.59
C LYS A 37 -31.15 19.13 -29.01
N MET A 38 -30.11 18.90 -28.22
CA MET A 38 -29.30 20.01 -27.68
C MET A 38 -28.64 20.80 -28.81
N ALA A 39 -28.10 20.14 -29.81
CA ALA A 39 -27.51 20.79 -30.98
C ALA A 39 -28.55 21.56 -31.81
N ASP A 40 -29.77 21.02 -31.95
CA ASP A 40 -30.87 21.71 -32.65
C ASP A 40 -31.29 22.98 -31.87
N ILE A 41 -31.47 22.90 -30.57
CA ILE A 41 -31.77 24.07 -29.70
C ILE A 41 -30.70 25.14 -29.82
N LEU A 42 -29.40 24.76 -29.82
CA LEU A 42 -28.29 25.71 -30.02
C LEU A 42 -28.30 26.35 -31.40
N THR A 43 -28.74 25.61 -32.43
CA THR A 43 -28.90 26.12 -33.80
C THR A 43 -30.01 27.14 -33.85
N GLU A 44 -31.18 26.82 -33.30
CA GLU A 44 -32.35 27.70 -33.23
C GLU A 44 -32.09 29.01 -32.51
N ASN A 45 -31.21 28.96 -31.49
CA ASN A 45 -30.80 30.14 -30.72
C ASN A 45 -29.53 30.83 -31.26
N GLU A 46 -29.09 30.50 -32.46
CA GLU A 46 -27.89 31.08 -33.13
C GLU A 46 -26.59 30.97 -32.31
N CYS A 47 -26.52 29.97 -31.44
CA CYS A 47 -25.37 29.73 -30.53
C CYS A 47 -24.43 28.62 -31.03
N LEU A 48 -24.79 27.89 -32.10
CA LEU A 48 -24.00 26.78 -32.64
C LEU A 48 -23.04 27.26 -33.73
N ILE A 49 -21.73 27.14 -33.48
CA ILE A 49 -20.69 27.51 -34.46
C ILE A 49 -20.46 26.40 -35.50
N GLY A 50 -20.57 25.14 -35.09
CA GLY A 50 -20.35 23.99 -35.97
C GLY A 50 -20.83 22.70 -35.34
N ARG A 51 -21.18 21.70 -36.17
CA ARG A 51 -21.65 20.38 -35.77
C ARG A 51 -20.85 19.32 -36.52
N GLY A 52 -20.47 18.25 -35.85
CA GLY A 52 -19.77 17.15 -36.46
C GLY A 52 -19.73 15.92 -35.55
N THR A 53 -19.34 14.79 -36.11
CA THR A 53 -19.21 13.52 -35.40
C THR A 53 -17.74 13.15 -35.35
N ILE A 54 -17.25 12.72 -34.17
CA ILE A 54 -15.91 12.18 -34.00
C ILE A 54 -15.99 10.76 -33.46
N ASN A 55 -15.05 9.92 -33.87
CA ASN A 55 -14.86 8.61 -33.28
C ASN A 55 -13.63 8.66 -32.37
N HIS A 56 -13.84 8.46 -31.07
CA HIS A 56 -12.78 8.52 -30.07
C HIS A 56 -13.05 7.54 -28.93
N SER A 57 -12.00 7.25 -28.14
CA SER A 57 -12.14 6.48 -26.89
C SER A 57 -12.89 7.31 -25.85
N TYR A 58 -13.97 6.77 -25.30
CA TYR A 58 -14.77 7.41 -24.26
C TYR A 58 -14.71 6.59 -22.96
N PRO A 59 -14.56 7.21 -21.78
CA PRO A 59 -14.49 6.49 -20.52
C PRO A 59 -15.82 5.82 -20.19
N HIS A 60 -15.74 4.51 -19.86
CA HIS A 60 -16.88 3.69 -19.46
C HIS A 60 -16.64 3.09 -18.08
N SER A 61 -17.72 2.87 -17.33
CA SER A 61 -17.68 2.11 -16.09
C SER A 61 -17.15 0.70 -16.36
N TRP A 62 -16.14 0.27 -15.62
CA TRP A 62 -15.56 -1.07 -15.80
C TRP A 62 -16.55 -2.19 -15.43
N ARG A 63 -17.52 -1.92 -14.55
CA ARG A 63 -18.57 -2.88 -14.15
C ARG A 63 -19.75 -2.87 -15.09
N SER A 64 -20.45 -1.74 -15.20
CA SER A 64 -21.68 -1.62 -15.98
C SER A 64 -21.45 -1.49 -17.48
N LYS A 65 -20.22 -1.17 -17.91
CA LYS A 65 -19.85 -0.83 -19.29
C LYS A 65 -20.61 0.39 -19.85
N ALA A 66 -21.35 1.10 -19.02
CA ALA A 66 -22.05 2.33 -19.42
C ALA A 66 -21.06 3.50 -19.52
N PRO A 67 -21.28 4.46 -20.43
CA PRO A 67 -20.47 5.67 -20.53
C PRO A 67 -20.57 6.51 -19.24
N LEU A 68 -19.47 7.13 -18.85
CA LEU A 68 -19.41 7.99 -17.68
C LEU A 68 -19.96 9.37 -17.99
N ILE A 69 -20.54 10.02 -16.99
CA ILE A 69 -21.02 11.40 -17.02
C ILE A 69 -20.12 12.25 -16.14
N PHE A 70 -19.74 13.44 -16.62
CA PHE A 70 -19.02 14.46 -15.84
C PHE A 70 -20.04 15.44 -15.31
N ARG A 71 -20.10 15.58 -13.98
CA ARG A 71 -21.03 16.51 -13.31
C ARG A 71 -20.37 17.14 -12.10
N THR A 72 -20.84 18.31 -11.69
CA THR A 72 -20.49 18.93 -10.42
C THR A 72 -21.40 18.40 -9.33
N THR A 73 -20.82 17.99 -8.20
CA THR A 73 -21.53 17.58 -6.99
C THR A 73 -20.85 18.18 -5.77
N PRO A 74 -21.57 18.52 -4.69
CA PRO A 74 -20.94 18.87 -3.42
C PRO A 74 -20.04 17.71 -2.95
N GLN A 75 -18.84 18.05 -2.47
CA GLN A 75 -17.87 17.05 -2.04
C GLN A 75 -17.19 17.51 -0.75
N TRP A 76 -16.72 16.54 0.03
CA TRP A 76 -15.92 16.77 1.22
C TRP A 76 -14.45 16.64 0.90
N PHE A 77 -13.66 17.62 1.34
CA PHE A 77 -12.23 17.68 1.08
C PHE A 77 -11.45 17.83 2.38
N ILE A 78 -10.29 17.18 2.44
CA ILE A 78 -9.24 17.50 3.41
C ILE A 78 -8.30 18.48 2.74
N SER A 79 -8.17 19.68 3.29
CA SER A 79 -7.26 20.70 2.78
C SER A 79 -5.81 20.29 3.02
N MET A 80 -5.00 20.41 1.98
CA MET A 80 -3.56 20.11 2.09
C MET A 80 -2.76 21.24 2.74
N ASP A 81 -3.28 22.47 2.71
CA ASP A 81 -2.55 23.65 3.17
C ASP A 81 -3.05 24.17 4.52
N GLU A 82 -4.31 23.88 4.89
CA GLU A 82 -4.82 24.16 6.23
C GLU A 82 -4.06 23.37 7.30
N ASN A 83 -3.79 24.02 8.43
CA ASN A 83 -3.03 23.45 9.55
C ASN A 83 -1.68 22.86 9.14
N ASP A 84 -1.08 23.33 8.04
CA ASP A 84 0.24 22.92 7.53
C ASP A 84 0.34 21.42 7.19
N LEU A 85 -0.75 20.76 6.81
CA LEU A 85 -0.75 19.31 6.55
C LEU A 85 0.34 18.91 5.54
N ARG A 86 0.46 19.64 4.42
CA ARG A 86 1.51 19.41 3.41
C ARG A 86 2.91 19.49 3.99
N LYS A 87 3.19 20.51 4.80
CA LYS A 87 4.50 20.70 5.42
C LYS A 87 4.81 19.60 6.43
N LYS A 88 3.84 19.23 7.29
CA LYS A 88 3.97 18.12 8.25
C LYS A 88 4.25 16.81 7.55
N SER A 89 3.54 16.53 6.44
CA SER A 89 3.74 15.31 5.65
C SER A 89 5.10 15.26 4.99
N LEU A 90 5.59 16.37 4.41
CA LEU A 90 6.93 16.45 3.83
C LEU A 90 8.03 16.30 4.90
N LYS A 91 7.82 16.85 6.10
CA LYS A 91 8.69 16.65 7.24
C LYS A 91 8.71 15.17 7.66
N GLY A 92 7.54 14.54 7.82
CA GLY A 92 7.42 13.13 8.14
C GLY A 92 8.17 12.23 7.14
N ILE A 93 8.08 12.53 5.84
CA ILE A 93 8.86 11.80 4.81
C ILE A 93 10.36 11.97 5.03
N SER A 94 10.84 13.18 5.36
CA SER A 94 12.28 13.43 5.58
C SER A 94 12.85 12.75 6.81
N GLU A 95 12.00 12.39 7.77
CA GLU A 95 12.34 11.69 9.01
C GLU A 95 12.16 10.17 8.91
N THR A 96 11.66 9.66 7.79
CA THR A 96 11.39 8.24 7.53
C THR A 96 12.52 7.59 6.72
N ASN A 97 12.90 6.37 7.08
CA ASN A 97 13.84 5.58 6.30
C ASN A 97 13.12 4.86 5.15
N PHE A 98 13.57 5.06 3.92
CA PHE A 98 12.98 4.40 2.74
C PHE A 98 13.94 3.36 2.15
N PHE A 99 13.41 2.18 1.85
CA PHE A 99 14.08 1.07 1.19
C PHE A 99 13.28 0.63 -0.06
N PRO A 100 13.73 0.96 -1.28
CA PRO A 100 14.92 1.75 -1.62
C PRO A 100 14.70 3.26 -1.35
N SER A 101 15.79 4.00 -1.19
CA SER A 101 15.77 5.44 -0.83
C SER A 101 15.01 6.33 -1.82
N GLN A 102 14.89 5.92 -3.08
CA GLN A 102 14.12 6.62 -4.12
C GLN A 102 12.62 6.75 -3.77
N GLY A 103 12.10 5.89 -2.90
CA GLY A 103 10.73 5.96 -2.38
C GLY A 103 10.41 7.31 -1.73
N ALA A 104 11.36 7.89 -0.99
CA ALA A 104 11.22 9.21 -0.38
C ALA A 104 10.95 10.31 -1.42
N ASN A 105 11.73 10.33 -2.50
CA ASN A 105 11.58 11.32 -3.57
C ASN A 105 10.23 11.16 -4.30
N ARG A 106 9.83 9.91 -4.54
CA ARG A 106 8.55 9.60 -5.19
C ARG A 106 7.37 10.10 -4.36
N LEU A 107 7.32 9.78 -3.07
CA LEU A 107 6.25 10.20 -2.18
C LEU A 107 6.25 11.73 -1.97
N SER A 108 7.43 12.34 -1.77
CA SER A 108 7.58 13.79 -1.64
C SER A 108 7.05 14.55 -2.85
N SER A 109 7.36 14.09 -4.07
CA SER A 109 6.89 14.73 -5.30
C SER A 109 5.36 14.68 -5.40
N MET A 110 4.75 13.56 -5.00
CA MET A 110 3.29 13.42 -4.96
C MET A 110 2.66 14.37 -3.94
N ILE A 111 3.22 14.50 -2.74
CA ILE A 111 2.70 15.40 -1.69
C ILE A 111 2.87 16.88 -2.08
N LYS A 112 4.01 17.26 -2.67
CA LYS A 112 4.27 18.66 -3.08
C LYS A 112 3.22 19.21 -4.05
N SER A 113 2.80 18.41 -5.00
CA SER A 113 1.86 18.81 -6.07
C SER A 113 0.42 18.36 -5.81
N ARG A 114 0.13 17.72 -4.66
CA ARG A 114 -1.19 17.18 -4.38
C ARG A 114 -2.22 18.29 -4.21
N PRO A 115 -3.37 18.23 -4.93
CA PRO A 115 -4.54 19.06 -4.60
C PRO A 115 -5.18 18.58 -3.28
N ASP A 116 -6.14 19.35 -2.78
CA ASP A 116 -6.96 18.93 -1.65
C ASP A 116 -7.56 17.54 -1.89
N TRP A 117 -7.63 16.73 -0.84
CA TRP A 117 -8.05 15.33 -0.94
C TRP A 117 -9.57 15.22 -0.86
N CYS A 118 -10.24 14.92 -1.97
CA CYS A 118 -11.66 14.59 -1.99
C CYS A 118 -11.89 13.23 -1.32
N ILE A 119 -12.51 13.24 -0.15
CA ILE A 119 -12.74 12.03 0.65
C ILE A 119 -14.15 11.44 0.51
N SER A 120 -15.11 12.20 -0.03
CA SER A 120 -16.49 11.74 -0.16
C SER A 120 -16.73 10.92 -1.42
N ARG A 121 -17.59 9.90 -1.31
CA ARG A 121 -18.06 9.06 -2.40
C ARG A 121 -19.57 8.86 -2.32
N GLN A 122 -20.26 9.03 -3.46
CA GLN A 122 -21.70 8.80 -3.60
C GLN A 122 -21.96 7.33 -3.94
N ARG A 123 -21.82 6.46 -2.92
CA ARG A 123 -22.01 5.00 -3.05
C ARG A 123 -22.74 4.46 -1.83
N ALA A 124 -23.41 3.32 -2.01
CA ALA A 124 -24.17 2.66 -0.94
C ALA A 124 -23.31 1.83 0.02
N TRP A 125 -22.11 1.40 -0.39
CA TRP A 125 -21.23 0.56 0.42
C TRP A 125 -19.96 1.31 0.82
N GLY A 126 -19.76 1.50 2.11
CA GLY A 126 -18.59 2.12 2.72
C GLY A 126 -18.92 2.71 4.09
N VAL A 127 -17.91 3.27 4.75
CA VAL A 127 -18.06 3.94 6.05
C VAL A 127 -18.67 5.33 5.83
N PRO A 128 -19.80 5.66 6.46
CA PRO A 128 -20.43 6.98 6.29
C PRO A 128 -19.58 8.09 6.90
N ILE A 129 -19.64 9.27 6.28
CA ILE A 129 -19.06 10.49 6.82
C ILE A 129 -20.05 11.02 7.87
N GLY A 130 -19.80 10.71 9.15
CA GLY A 130 -20.68 11.00 10.28
C GLY A 130 -20.77 12.49 10.66
N ILE A 131 -21.11 13.36 9.72
CA ILE A 131 -21.12 14.82 9.87
C ILE A 131 -22.48 15.38 9.49
N PHE A 132 -22.88 16.45 10.17
CA PHE A 132 -24.02 17.29 9.81
C PHE A 132 -23.52 18.62 9.27
N TYR A 133 -24.30 19.25 8.39
CA TYR A 133 -24.09 20.63 7.98
C TYR A 133 -25.40 21.42 8.04
N ASN A 134 -25.27 22.71 8.30
CA ASN A 134 -26.43 23.60 8.40
C ASN A 134 -27.01 23.88 7.00
N LYS A 135 -28.34 23.76 6.84
CA LYS A 135 -29.03 23.95 5.55
C LYS A 135 -28.85 25.33 4.94
N THR A 136 -28.77 26.37 5.79
CA THR A 136 -28.70 27.76 5.34
C THR A 136 -27.29 28.24 5.09
N THR A 137 -26.37 27.93 6.04
CA THR A 137 -24.96 28.39 5.94
C THR A 137 -24.06 27.48 5.18
N LEU A 138 -24.49 26.21 4.98
CA LEU A 138 -23.69 25.11 4.40
C LEU A 138 -22.42 24.77 5.20
N GLU A 139 -22.31 25.31 6.43
CA GLU A 139 -21.16 25.05 7.31
C GLU A 139 -21.32 23.72 8.06
N PRO A 140 -20.22 22.93 8.20
CA PRO A 140 -20.27 21.72 8.99
C PRO A 140 -20.49 22.02 10.47
N LEU A 141 -21.29 21.18 11.12
CA LEU A 141 -21.52 21.26 12.57
C LEU A 141 -20.29 20.76 13.32
N ARG A 142 -19.59 21.68 13.99
CA ARG A 142 -18.41 21.39 14.79
C ARG A 142 -18.76 21.37 16.27
N ASP A 143 -19.42 20.30 16.71
CA ASP A 143 -19.82 20.12 18.09
C ASP A 143 -19.34 18.76 18.62
N GLN A 144 -18.53 18.79 19.68
CA GLN A 144 -17.92 17.60 20.25
C GLN A 144 -18.96 16.63 20.84
N GLU A 145 -20.03 17.13 21.45
CA GLU A 145 -21.07 16.27 22.03
C GLU A 145 -21.84 15.51 20.95
N VAL A 146 -22.07 16.14 19.79
CA VAL A 146 -22.68 15.47 18.63
C VAL A 146 -21.74 14.41 18.10
N LEU A 147 -20.47 14.75 17.94
CA LEU A 147 -19.46 13.80 17.46
C LEU A 147 -19.31 12.60 18.40
N ASP A 148 -19.29 12.82 19.71
CA ASP A 148 -19.21 11.75 20.71
C ASP A 148 -20.42 10.82 20.66
N ARG A 149 -21.65 11.36 20.43
CA ARG A 149 -22.83 10.53 20.20
C ARG A 149 -22.75 9.69 18.94
N VAL A 150 -22.22 10.26 17.84
CA VAL A 150 -21.98 9.50 16.60
C VAL A 150 -20.98 8.38 16.84
N ILE A 151 -19.84 8.68 17.46
CA ILE A 151 -18.78 7.69 17.78
C ILE A 151 -19.34 6.58 18.68
N LYS A 152 -20.06 6.94 19.72
CA LYS A 152 -20.69 5.98 20.64
C LYS A 152 -21.66 5.07 19.89
N SER A 153 -22.52 5.64 19.06
CA SER A 153 -23.50 4.88 18.27
C SER A 153 -22.80 3.90 17.30
N PHE A 154 -21.71 4.33 16.66
CA PHE A 154 -20.94 3.45 15.76
C PHE A 154 -20.26 2.31 16.52
N LYS A 155 -19.75 2.56 17.73
CA LYS A 155 -19.18 1.52 18.59
C LYS A 155 -20.22 0.49 19.05
N GLU A 156 -21.43 0.90 19.36
CA GLU A 156 -22.50 0.05 19.91
C GLU A 156 -23.28 -0.68 18.80
N HIS A 157 -23.50 -0.04 17.65
CA HIS A 157 -24.43 -0.54 16.63
C HIS A 157 -23.78 -0.71 15.23
N GLY A 158 -22.48 -0.40 15.08
CA GLY A 158 -21.80 -0.36 13.80
C GLY A 158 -22.10 0.89 13.00
N ALA A 159 -21.38 1.09 11.89
CA ALA A 159 -21.51 2.28 11.04
C ALA A 159 -22.90 2.45 10.39
N ASP A 160 -23.63 1.34 10.21
CA ASP A 160 -25.02 1.35 9.72
C ASP A 160 -25.98 2.14 10.60
N ALA A 161 -25.62 2.38 11.86
CA ALA A 161 -26.40 3.23 12.78
C ALA A 161 -26.66 4.62 12.19
N TRP A 162 -25.72 5.13 11.37
CA TRP A 162 -25.86 6.40 10.69
C TRP A 162 -27.10 6.48 9.81
N TYR A 163 -27.47 5.39 9.16
CA TYR A 163 -28.64 5.32 8.29
C TYR A 163 -29.92 4.83 9.00
N LYS A 164 -29.77 4.17 10.15
CA LYS A 164 -30.90 3.58 10.91
C LYS A 164 -31.57 4.56 11.87
N PHE A 165 -30.78 5.44 12.50
CA PHE A 165 -31.30 6.39 13.49
C PHE A 165 -31.56 7.76 12.86
N ASP A 166 -32.57 8.46 13.38
CA ASP A 166 -32.95 9.79 12.94
C ASP A 166 -31.91 10.86 13.36
N GLU A 167 -31.95 12.02 12.75
CA GLU A 167 -31.07 13.14 13.03
C GLU A 167 -31.15 13.60 14.49
N SER A 168 -32.35 13.59 15.07
CA SER A 168 -32.60 13.97 16.48
C SER A 168 -31.81 13.10 17.47
N PHE A 169 -31.59 11.81 17.14
CA PHE A 169 -30.81 10.90 17.97
C PHE A 169 -29.37 11.38 18.15
N PHE A 170 -28.76 11.86 17.09
CA PHE A 170 -27.37 12.34 17.10
C PHE A 170 -27.25 13.79 17.57
N LEU A 171 -28.17 14.67 17.11
CA LEU A 171 -28.14 16.09 17.42
C LEU A 171 -28.53 16.38 18.87
N GLY A 172 -29.41 15.54 19.48
CA GLY A 172 -29.92 15.74 20.82
C GLY A 172 -30.83 16.98 20.92
N GLU A 173 -31.03 17.48 22.14
CA GLU A 173 -31.94 18.62 22.39
C GLU A 173 -31.34 19.98 22.03
N LYS A 174 -30.04 20.07 21.80
CA LYS A 174 -29.32 21.32 21.57
C LYS A 174 -29.60 21.93 20.18
N TYR A 175 -29.86 21.09 19.19
CA TYR A 175 -30.01 21.47 17.80
C TYR A 175 -31.37 21.04 17.25
N ASN A 176 -32.01 21.91 16.48
CA ASN A 176 -33.23 21.54 15.77
C ASN A 176 -32.87 20.74 14.51
N PRO A 177 -33.34 19.49 14.38
CA PRO A 177 -33.05 18.66 13.22
C PRO A 177 -33.43 19.26 11.87
N GLU A 178 -34.45 20.10 11.86
CA GLU A 178 -34.91 20.79 10.65
C GLU A 178 -33.88 21.77 10.06
N ASP A 179 -32.93 22.25 10.87
CA ASP A 179 -31.88 23.18 10.43
C ASP A 179 -30.63 22.51 9.86
N TYR A 180 -30.56 21.19 9.98
CA TYR A 180 -29.36 20.42 9.60
C TYR A 180 -29.66 19.36 8.57
N ILE A 181 -28.63 19.03 7.77
CA ILE A 181 -28.64 17.90 6.84
C ILE A 181 -27.57 16.91 7.30
N LYS A 182 -27.96 15.66 7.35
CA LYS A 182 -27.10 14.51 7.61
C LYS A 182 -26.36 14.15 6.32
N VAL A 183 -25.04 14.09 6.35
CA VAL A 183 -24.24 13.68 5.18
C VAL A 183 -24.49 12.20 4.91
N THR A 184 -24.88 11.88 3.69
CA THR A 184 -25.15 10.49 3.27
C THR A 184 -23.99 9.89 2.49
N ASP A 185 -22.98 10.68 2.13
CA ASP A 185 -21.78 10.20 1.46
C ASP A 185 -20.97 9.27 2.36
N ILE A 186 -20.24 8.36 1.73
CA ILE A 186 -19.28 7.49 2.41
C ILE A 186 -17.85 8.00 2.21
N ALA A 187 -16.96 7.60 3.09
CA ALA A 187 -15.54 7.89 2.96
C ALA A 187 -14.91 7.11 1.81
N ASP A 188 -13.87 7.68 1.21
CA ASP A 188 -12.99 6.99 0.29
C ASP A 188 -12.33 5.79 1.01
N VAL A 189 -12.31 4.62 0.36
CA VAL A 189 -11.68 3.41 0.91
C VAL A 189 -10.20 3.63 1.29
N TRP A 190 -9.52 4.58 0.65
CA TRP A 190 -8.16 4.95 1.04
C TRP A 190 -8.10 5.73 2.36
N PHE A 191 -9.18 6.39 2.74
CA PHE A 191 -9.33 6.97 4.07
C PHE A 191 -9.52 5.86 5.11
N ASP A 192 -10.40 4.90 4.84
CA ASP A 192 -10.60 3.75 5.74
C ASP A 192 -9.29 2.98 5.97
N SER A 193 -8.55 2.69 4.92
CA SER A 193 -7.27 1.98 5.00
C SER A 193 -6.15 2.84 5.61
N GLY A 194 -6.16 4.14 5.35
CA GLY A 194 -5.18 5.09 5.89
C GLY A 194 -5.20 5.15 7.42
N SER A 195 -6.39 5.00 8.02
CA SER A 195 -6.59 5.02 9.48
C SER A 195 -6.12 3.75 10.21
N THR A 196 -5.56 2.75 9.50
CA THR A 196 -5.08 1.48 10.07
C THR A 196 -4.15 1.67 11.27
N HIS A 197 -3.27 2.67 11.23
CA HIS A 197 -2.36 2.98 12.34
C HIS A 197 -3.09 3.27 13.66
N THR A 198 -4.32 3.79 13.61
CA THR A 198 -5.12 4.08 14.81
C THR A 198 -5.67 2.80 15.41
N TYR A 199 -6.53 2.07 14.68
CA TYR A 199 -7.25 0.94 15.23
C TYR A 199 -6.44 -0.37 15.31
N VAL A 200 -5.28 -0.45 14.66
CA VAL A 200 -4.38 -1.61 14.78
C VAL A 200 -3.21 -1.32 15.73
N LEU A 201 -2.51 -0.19 15.57
CA LEU A 201 -1.29 0.03 16.31
C LEU A 201 -1.53 0.74 17.65
N GLU A 202 -2.31 1.82 17.67
CA GLU A 202 -2.55 2.60 18.89
C GLU A 202 -3.45 1.86 19.89
N ASP A 203 -4.46 1.12 19.41
CA ASP A 203 -5.42 0.41 20.27
C ASP A 203 -4.85 -0.89 20.86
N ARG A 204 -3.69 -1.38 20.41
CA ARG A 204 -3.10 -2.64 20.85
C ARG A 204 -1.85 -2.43 21.69
N ASN A 205 -1.87 -2.94 22.93
CA ASN A 205 -0.75 -2.85 23.88
C ASN A 205 0.48 -3.68 23.49
N ASP A 206 0.32 -4.66 22.59
CA ASP A 206 1.38 -5.54 22.10
C ASP A 206 2.06 -5.01 20.82
N LEU A 207 1.58 -3.88 20.28
CA LEU A 207 2.12 -3.23 19.10
C LEU A 207 2.67 -1.84 19.40
N LYS A 208 3.53 -1.37 18.50
CA LYS A 208 4.16 -0.04 18.59
C LYS A 208 3.54 0.91 17.56
N TRP A 209 3.32 2.16 17.97
CA TRP A 209 3.05 3.29 17.09
C TRP A 209 4.08 4.40 17.30
N PRO A 210 4.66 5.02 16.27
CA PRO A 210 4.57 4.65 14.84
C PRO A 210 5.08 3.24 14.55
N ALA A 211 4.60 2.65 13.45
CA ALA A 211 5.05 1.33 13.01
C ALA A 211 6.56 1.33 12.72
N SER A 212 7.26 0.27 13.12
CA SER A 212 8.68 0.11 12.79
C SER A 212 8.90 0.00 11.28
N LEU A 213 7.98 -0.64 10.55
CA LEU A 213 8.08 -0.85 9.12
C LEU A 213 6.68 -0.92 8.46
N TYR A 214 6.47 -0.13 7.39
CA TYR A 214 5.43 -0.37 6.40
C TYR A 214 6.04 -1.09 5.20
N LEU A 215 5.48 -2.25 4.81
CA LEU A 215 5.98 -3.09 3.73
C LEU A 215 4.86 -3.39 2.74
N GLU A 216 4.99 -2.94 1.50
CA GLU A 216 4.06 -3.18 0.41
C GLU A 216 4.71 -2.94 -0.97
N GLY A 217 3.94 -3.13 -2.04
CA GLY A 217 4.35 -2.84 -3.40
C GLY A 217 4.61 -1.35 -3.67
N THR A 218 5.41 -1.07 -4.67
CA THR A 218 5.78 0.31 -5.08
C THR A 218 4.59 1.19 -5.49
N ASP A 219 3.46 0.59 -5.88
CA ASP A 219 2.21 1.29 -6.21
C ASP A 219 1.59 1.98 -4.99
N GLN A 220 1.87 1.50 -3.77
CA GLN A 220 1.33 2.04 -2.53
C GLN A 220 1.88 3.43 -2.15
N HIS A 221 2.88 3.94 -2.84
CA HIS A 221 3.23 5.36 -2.76
C HIS A 221 2.06 6.28 -3.17
N ARG A 222 1.17 5.80 -4.04
CA ARG A 222 -0.07 6.51 -4.42
C ARG A 222 -1.32 5.93 -3.76
N GLY A 223 -1.19 4.99 -2.87
CA GLY A 223 -2.27 4.31 -2.15
C GLY A 223 -2.11 4.46 -0.64
N TRP A 224 -1.91 3.34 0.03
CA TRP A 224 -1.92 3.23 1.48
C TRP A 224 -0.85 4.07 2.19
N PHE A 225 0.40 4.11 1.71
CA PHE A 225 1.44 4.94 2.32
C PHE A 225 1.05 6.42 2.30
N HIS A 226 0.45 6.87 1.20
CA HIS A 226 0.05 8.24 1.01
C HIS A 226 -1.12 8.64 1.94
N SER A 227 -2.21 7.85 1.96
CA SER A 227 -3.37 8.12 2.79
C SER A 227 -3.02 8.05 4.27
N SER A 228 -2.31 7.00 4.70
CA SER A 228 -1.88 6.81 6.09
C SER A 228 -0.97 7.95 6.57
N LEU A 229 -0.04 8.41 5.72
CA LEU A 229 0.80 9.56 6.03
C LEU A 229 -0.02 10.83 6.27
N LEU A 230 -0.98 11.13 5.36
CA LEU A 230 -1.81 12.34 5.47
C LEU A 230 -2.66 12.30 6.74
N GLU A 231 -3.28 11.19 7.04
CA GLU A 231 -4.13 11.05 8.22
C GLU A 231 -3.35 11.14 9.51
N SER A 232 -2.21 10.47 9.61
CA SER A 232 -1.36 10.53 10.79
C SER A 232 -0.76 11.94 10.99
N CYS A 233 -0.23 12.54 9.93
CA CYS A 233 0.30 13.90 10.00
C CYS A 233 -0.78 14.95 10.31
N GLY A 234 -2.02 14.74 9.81
CA GLY A 234 -3.15 15.61 10.09
C GLY A 234 -3.67 15.52 11.53
N THR A 235 -3.68 14.33 12.11
CA THR A 235 -4.29 14.05 13.42
C THR A 235 -3.28 13.92 14.54
N ARG A 236 -2.03 13.49 14.29
CA ARG A 236 -0.95 13.27 15.27
C ARG A 236 0.27 14.16 15.03
N GLY A 237 0.38 14.79 13.87
CA GLY A 237 1.50 15.68 13.53
C GLY A 237 2.77 14.97 13.06
N VAL A 238 2.79 13.63 13.01
CA VAL A 238 3.95 12.80 12.64
C VAL A 238 3.56 11.71 11.66
N ALA A 239 4.55 11.13 10.96
CA ALA A 239 4.32 9.97 10.07
C ALA A 239 3.90 8.73 10.88
N PRO A 240 3.08 7.82 10.32
CA PRO A 240 2.63 6.61 11.01
C PRO A 240 3.68 5.49 11.02
N PHE A 241 4.83 5.69 10.43
CA PHE A 241 5.88 4.70 10.21
C PHE A 241 7.28 5.31 10.39
N GLU A 242 8.22 4.52 10.91
CA GLU A 242 9.66 4.85 11.02
C GLU A 242 10.39 4.50 9.73
N SER A 243 9.98 3.41 9.08
CA SER A 243 10.58 2.94 7.84
C SER A 243 9.52 2.48 6.85
N VAL A 244 9.83 2.60 5.56
CA VAL A 244 9.01 2.10 4.44
C VAL A 244 9.90 1.24 3.55
N LEU A 245 9.50 -0.01 3.34
CA LEU A 245 10.13 -0.91 2.38
C LEU A 245 9.16 -1.21 1.25
N THR A 246 9.61 -1.08 0.02
CA THR A 246 8.80 -1.39 -1.15
C THR A 246 9.41 -2.47 -2.01
N HIS A 247 8.53 -3.30 -2.58
CA HIS A 247 8.91 -4.33 -3.53
C HIS A 247 8.22 -4.12 -4.89
N GLY A 248 8.78 -4.73 -5.93
CA GLY A 248 8.17 -4.80 -7.26
C GLY A 248 7.02 -5.81 -7.34
N PHE A 249 6.50 -6.00 -8.55
CA PHE A 249 5.44 -6.98 -8.81
C PHE A 249 6.03 -8.35 -9.15
N VAL A 250 5.24 -9.39 -8.92
CA VAL A 250 5.60 -10.75 -9.35
C VAL A 250 5.05 -10.99 -10.76
N LEU A 251 5.95 -11.30 -11.68
CA LEU A 251 5.71 -11.57 -13.10
C LEU A 251 5.92 -13.05 -13.41
N ASP A 252 5.39 -13.52 -14.53
CA ASP A 252 5.71 -14.85 -15.02
C ASP A 252 7.21 -14.95 -15.48
N GLU A 253 7.68 -16.12 -15.83
CA GLU A 253 9.07 -16.33 -16.27
C GLU A 253 9.47 -15.49 -17.49
N ASN A 254 8.48 -15.07 -18.31
CA ASN A 254 8.67 -14.22 -19.49
C ASN A 254 8.57 -12.72 -19.17
N GLY A 255 8.39 -12.33 -17.90
CA GLY A 255 8.25 -10.95 -17.47
C GLY A 255 6.88 -10.34 -17.77
N ARG A 256 5.83 -11.15 -17.94
CA ARG A 256 4.46 -10.67 -18.16
C ARG A 256 3.66 -10.73 -16.87
N LYS A 257 2.74 -9.78 -16.72
CA LYS A 257 1.80 -9.77 -15.60
C LYS A 257 0.99 -11.07 -15.57
N MET A 258 0.96 -11.70 -14.40
CA MET A 258 0.17 -12.91 -14.19
C MET A 258 -1.32 -12.59 -14.13
N SER A 259 -2.13 -13.37 -14.85
CA SER A 259 -3.59 -13.28 -14.79
C SER A 259 -4.23 -14.64 -15.05
N LYS A 260 -5.40 -14.87 -14.44
CA LYS A 260 -6.19 -16.10 -14.66
C LYS A 260 -6.60 -16.27 -16.13
N SER A 261 -6.87 -15.17 -16.82
CA SER A 261 -7.26 -15.18 -18.22
C SER A 261 -6.15 -15.59 -19.19
N LEU A 262 -4.88 -15.37 -18.79
CA LEU A 262 -3.71 -15.80 -19.57
C LEU A 262 -3.22 -17.20 -19.18
N GLY A 263 -3.73 -17.77 -18.09
CA GLY A 263 -3.30 -19.09 -17.59
C GLY A 263 -1.84 -19.16 -17.13
N ASN A 264 -1.21 -18.00 -16.87
CA ASN A 264 0.20 -17.90 -16.50
C ASN A 264 0.42 -17.65 -15.00
N VAL A 265 -0.57 -17.97 -14.16
CA VAL A 265 -0.50 -17.76 -12.71
C VAL A 265 0.27 -18.92 -12.07
N THR A 266 1.36 -18.60 -11.37
CA THR A 266 2.02 -19.51 -10.45
C THR A 266 1.47 -19.27 -9.05
N SER A 267 0.68 -20.22 -8.53
CA SER A 267 0.11 -20.08 -7.19
C SER A 267 1.13 -20.48 -6.12
N PRO A 268 1.21 -19.76 -4.99
CA PRO A 268 2.06 -20.16 -3.87
C PRO A 268 1.75 -21.57 -3.37
N GLN A 269 0.50 -21.99 -3.38
CA GLN A 269 0.05 -23.31 -2.95
C GLN A 269 0.63 -24.44 -3.81
N ASP A 270 0.76 -24.22 -5.12
CA ASP A 270 1.36 -25.21 -6.02
C ASP A 270 2.88 -25.30 -5.80
N VAL A 271 3.53 -24.16 -5.59
CA VAL A 271 4.95 -24.13 -5.22
C VAL A 271 5.19 -24.83 -3.88
N LEU A 272 4.33 -24.61 -2.89
CA LEU A 272 4.42 -25.28 -1.58
C LEU A 272 4.30 -26.81 -1.70
N LYS A 273 3.41 -27.31 -2.56
CA LYS A 273 3.23 -28.75 -2.77
C LYS A 273 4.43 -29.41 -3.47
N GLU A 274 5.01 -28.73 -4.44
CA GLU A 274 6.10 -29.30 -5.28
C GLU A 274 7.47 -29.13 -4.62
N TYR A 275 7.75 -27.94 -4.05
CA TYR A 275 9.09 -27.57 -3.56
C TYR A 275 9.17 -27.35 -2.05
N GLY A 276 8.04 -27.06 -1.39
CA GLY A 276 7.99 -26.68 0.01
C GLY A 276 8.19 -25.18 0.27
N ALA A 277 7.94 -24.77 1.51
CA ALA A 277 7.95 -23.36 1.92
C ALA A 277 9.35 -22.73 1.86
N ASP A 278 10.39 -23.51 2.18
CA ASP A 278 11.74 -22.98 2.26
C ASP A 278 12.28 -22.57 0.89
N ILE A 279 11.91 -23.29 -0.17
CA ILE A 279 12.32 -22.91 -1.54
C ILE A 279 11.64 -21.61 -1.95
N LEU A 280 10.36 -21.44 -1.63
CA LEU A 280 9.64 -20.20 -1.91
C LEU A 280 10.25 -19.01 -1.15
N ARG A 281 10.60 -19.21 0.13
CA ARG A 281 11.27 -18.17 0.93
C ARG A 281 12.65 -17.83 0.38
N LEU A 282 13.45 -18.85 0.00
CA LEU A 282 14.77 -18.64 -0.60
C LEU A 282 14.69 -17.90 -1.95
N TRP A 283 13.66 -18.18 -2.76
CA TRP A 283 13.43 -17.44 -3.99
C TRP A 283 13.17 -15.95 -3.68
N VAL A 284 12.29 -15.64 -2.72
CA VAL A 284 11.96 -14.25 -2.33
C VAL A 284 13.21 -13.51 -1.86
N ILE A 285 13.94 -14.07 -0.87
CA ILE A 285 15.09 -13.38 -0.28
C ILE A 285 16.31 -13.36 -1.20
N GLY A 286 16.45 -14.35 -2.09
CA GLY A 286 17.55 -14.45 -3.05
C GLY A 286 17.36 -13.60 -4.30
N SER A 287 16.20 -12.97 -4.47
CA SER A 287 15.88 -12.09 -5.59
C SER A 287 16.10 -10.63 -5.22
N ASP A 288 16.35 -9.77 -6.21
CA ASP A 288 16.31 -8.33 -6.04
C ASP A 288 14.84 -7.88 -6.03
N TYR A 289 14.21 -7.93 -4.86
CA TYR A 289 12.79 -7.65 -4.69
C TYR A 289 12.43 -6.16 -4.77
N TYR A 290 13.40 -5.26 -4.85
CA TYR A 290 13.12 -3.84 -5.10
C TYR A 290 12.56 -3.59 -6.49
N ASP A 291 12.90 -4.44 -7.45
CA ASP A 291 12.37 -4.47 -8.81
C ASP A 291 11.33 -5.58 -9.01
N ASP A 292 10.74 -5.65 -10.20
CA ASP A 292 9.78 -6.69 -10.54
C ASP A 292 10.44 -8.08 -10.57
N LEU A 293 9.85 -9.02 -9.85
CA LEU A 293 10.33 -10.39 -9.69
C LEU A 293 9.76 -11.32 -10.74
N ARG A 294 10.56 -12.23 -11.26
CA ARG A 294 10.09 -13.32 -12.11
C ARG A 294 10.00 -14.62 -11.32
N ILE A 295 8.92 -15.36 -11.54
CA ILE A 295 8.75 -16.70 -11.01
C ILE A 295 8.44 -17.68 -12.14
N GLY A 296 9.07 -18.86 -12.09
CA GLY A 296 8.88 -19.93 -13.05
C GLY A 296 9.57 -21.19 -12.60
N LYS A 297 9.31 -22.29 -13.28
CA LYS A 297 9.81 -23.61 -12.89
C LYS A 297 11.33 -23.68 -12.84
N GLU A 298 12.03 -23.16 -13.83
CA GLU A 298 13.50 -23.20 -13.89
C GLU A 298 14.14 -22.39 -12.75
N ILE A 299 13.52 -21.24 -12.40
CA ILE A 299 13.98 -20.41 -11.30
C ILE A 299 13.85 -21.16 -9.97
N LEU A 300 12.70 -21.81 -9.73
CA LEU A 300 12.45 -22.58 -8.51
C LEU A 300 13.38 -23.80 -8.41
N VAL A 301 13.63 -24.52 -9.50
CA VAL A 301 14.58 -25.64 -9.52
C VAL A 301 15.97 -25.17 -9.11
N ARG A 302 16.44 -24.03 -9.59
CA ARG A 302 17.74 -23.45 -9.20
C ARG A 302 17.79 -23.16 -7.69
N HIS A 303 16.76 -22.57 -7.12
CA HIS A 303 16.70 -22.34 -5.68
C HIS A 303 16.63 -23.64 -4.89
N ALA A 304 15.97 -24.67 -5.41
CA ALA A 304 15.98 -26.01 -4.80
C ALA A 304 17.36 -26.63 -4.80
N ASP A 305 18.16 -26.43 -5.84
CA ASP A 305 19.57 -26.88 -5.89
C ASP A 305 20.44 -26.15 -4.87
N HIS A 306 20.30 -24.84 -4.78
CA HIS A 306 21.00 -24.04 -3.77
C HIS A 306 20.62 -24.47 -2.34
N TYR A 307 19.34 -24.70 -2.08
CA TYR A 307 18.87 -25.21 -0.80
C TYR A 307 19.51 -26.55 -0.44
N ARG A 308 19.60 -27.48 -1.40
CA ARG A 308 20.24 -28.78 -1.18
C ARG A 308 21.72 -28.65 -0.80
N ARG A 309 22.44 -27.72 -1.41
CA ARG A 309 23.85 -27.47 -1.08
C ARG A 309 23.98 -26.91 0.36
N LEU A 310 23.21 -25.88 0.71
CA LEU A 310 23.19 -25.33 2.08
C LEU A 310 22.85 -26.42 3.11
N ARG A 311 21.82 -27.22 2.84
CA ARG A 311 21.42 -28.34 3.69
C ARG A 311 22.49 -29.40 3.83
N ASN A 312 23.21 -29.71 2.77
CA ASN A 312 24.30 -30.69 2.82
C ASN A 312 25.48 -30.17 3.66
N THR A 313 25.83 -28.89 3.57
CA THR A 313 26.82 -28.26 4.43
C THR A 313 26.44 -28.38 5.91
N LEU A 314 25.21 -28.04 6.25
CA LEU A 314 24.69 -28.14 7.64
C LEU A 314 24.66 -29.64 8.09
N ARG A 315 24.26 -30.55 7.22
CA ARG A 315 24.23 -31.99 7.53
C ARG A 315 25.63 -32.52 7.82
N TYR A 316 26.63 -32.09 7.06
CA TYR A 316 28.02 -32.46 7.30
C TYR A 316 28.52 -31.96 8.66
N LEU A 317 28.28 -30.68 8.97
CA LEU A 317 28.65 -30.08 10.26
C LEU A 317 27.97 -30.83 11.43
N LEU A 318 26.67 -31.12 11.32
CA LEU A 318 25.93 -31.86 12.36
C LEU A 318 26.46 -33.28 12.51
N GLY A 319 26.89 -33.94 11.42
CA GLY A 319 27.50 -35.27 11.46
C GLY A 319 28.85 -35.25 12.18
N ALA A 320 29.70 -34.28 11.84
CA ALA A 320 31.01 -34.10 12.44
C ALA A 320 30.95 -33.73 13.96
N LEU A 321 29.81 -33.19 14.42
CA LEU A 321 29.58 -32.81 15.82
C LEU A 321 28.73 -33.84 16.59
N SER A 322 28.45 -35.01 16.03
CA SER A 322 27.50 -35.95 16.62
C SER A 322 27.90 -36.49 17.98
N ASP A 323 29.17 -36.61 18.23
CA ASP A 323 29.81 -37.16 19.44
C ASP A 323 30.71 -36.13 20.17
N PHE A 324 30.68 -34.87 19.74
CA PHE A 324 31.48 -33.78 20.33
C PHE A 324 31.06 -33.46 21.77
N ASP A 325 32.02 -33.51 22.72
CA ASP A 325 31.87 -32.99 24.09
C ASP A 325 32.47 -31.59 24.20
N LYS A 326 31.73 -30.67 24.80
CA LYS A 326 32.21 -29.29 25.04
C LYS A 326 33.55 -29.22 25.81
N LYS A 327 33.93 -30.29 26.54
CA LYS A 327 35.22 -30.40 27.23
C LYS A 327 36.41 -30.54 26.27
N GLU A 328 36.14 -30.90 25.02
CA GLU A 328 37.15 -31.06 23.97
C GLU A 328 37.42 -29.73 23.21
N THR A 329 36.81 -28.62 23.65
CA THR A 329 37.06 -27.33 23.06
C THR A 329 38.47 -26.88 23.35
N ILE A 330 39.23 -26.44 22.35
CA ILE A 330 40.56 -25.87 22.46
C ILE A 330 40.54 -24.36 22.37
N ASP A 331 41.51 -23.71 23.02
CA ASP A 331 41.66 -22.24 22.97
C ASP A 331 42.10 -21.80 21.55
N TYR A 332 41.68 -20.57 21.19
CA TYR A 332 42.01 -20.00 19.86
C TYR A 332 43.53 -19.98 19.59
N SER A 333 44.39 -19.73 20.62
CA SER A 333 45.84 -19.74 20.51
C SER A 333 46.38 -21.09 20.02
N ASP A 334 45.74 -22.17 20.44
CA ASP A 334 46.19 -23.52 20.22
C ASP A 334 45.62 -24.15 18.94
N MET A 335 44.69 -23.44 18.29
CA MET A 335 44.09 -23.88 17.00
C MET A 335 45.14 -23.87 15.88
N PRO A 336 45.09 -24.85 14.96
CA PRO A 336 45.83 -24.78 13.70
C PRO A 336 45.45 -23.58 12.86
N GLU A 337 46.32 -23.16 11.93
CA GLU A 337 46.10 -21.94 11.12
C GLU A 337 44.85 -21.98 10.26
N ILE A 338 44.44 -23.15 9.76
CA ILE A 338 43.28 -23.31 8.92
C ILE A 338 41.96 -23.11 9.70
N GLU A 339 41.91 -23.52 10.98
CA GLU A 339 40.78 -23.26 11.88
C GLU A 339 40.68 -21.76 12.21
N LYS A 340 41.82 -21.12 12.48
CA LYS A 340 41.85 -19.66 12.68
C LYS A 340 41.39 -18.90 11.47
N TRP A 341 41.79 -19.38 10.28
CA TRP A 341 41.31 -18.77 9.02
C TRP A 341 39.80 -18.91 8.86
N VAL A 342 39.21 -20.11 9.01
CA VAL A 342 37.79 -20.31 8.83
C VAL A 342 36.95 -19.49 9.85
N LEU A 343 37.41 -19.40 11.11
CA LEU A 343 36.78 -18.57 12.13
C LEU A 343 36.82 -17.07 11.77
N ASN A 344 37.93 -16.62 11.17
CA ASN A 344 38.03 -15.26 10.66
C ASN A 344 37.06 -15.00 9.52
N GLU A 345 36.86 -15.96 8.61
CA GLU A 345 35.87 -15.82 7.53
C GLU A 345 34.44 -15.81 8.09
N VAL A 346 34.10 -16.63 9.08
CA VAL A 346 32.81 -16.58 9.81
C VAL A 346 32.61 -15.20 10.46
N TYR A 347 33.65 -14.64 11.07
CA TYR A 347 33.57 -13.31 11.67
C TYR A 347 33.30 -12.20 10.63
N LYS A 348 34.00 -12.23 9.49
CA LYS A 348 33.79 -11.31 8.38
C LYS A 348 32.35 -11.42 7.82
N LEU A 349 31.91 -12.66 7.60
CA LEU A 349 30.55 -12.97 7.14
C LEU A 349 29.50 -12.44 8.10
N SER A 350 29.67 -12.67 9.41
CA SER A 350 28.75 -12.17 10.44
C SER A 350 28.62 -10.65 10.41
N LYS A 351 29.73 -9.92 10.23
CA LYS A 351 29.68 -8.44 10.10
C LYS A 351 28.92 -8.00 8.85
N LYS A 352 29.16 -8.64 7.70
CA LYS A 352 28.43 -8.35 6.46
C LYS A 352 26.93 -8.62 6.63
N ILE A 353 26.55 -9.75 7.23
CA ILE A 353 25.14 -10.11 7.45
C ILE A 353 24.45 -9.06 8.33
N ILE A 354 25.08 -8.60 9.42
CA ILE A 354 24.51 -7.54 10.28
C ILE A 354 24.27 -6.27 9.47
N GLN A 355 25.25 -5.82 8.69
CA GLN A 355 25.13 -4.63 7.85
C GLN A 355 24.01 -4.77 6.80
N PHE A 356 23.96 -5.89 6.08
CA PHE A 356 22.94 -6.15 5.07
C PHE A 356 21.55 -6.27 5.67
N THR A 357 21.43 -6.86 6.87
CA THR A 357 20.14 -6.94 7.59
C THR A 357 19.61 -5.55 7.95
N GLN A 358 20.47 -4.65 8.43
CA GLN A 358 20.08 -3.28 8.74
C GLN A 358 19.57 -2.49 7.53
N ASN A 359 20.03 -2.86 6.33
CA ASN A 359 19.68 -2.22 5.07
C ASN A 359 18.66 -3.01 4.24
N TYR A 360 18.09 -4.10 4.77
CA TYR A 360 17.18 -5.01 4.06
C TYR A 360 17.75 -5.56 2.74
N GLN A 361 19.07 -5.73 2.65
CA GLN A 361 19.77 -6.31 1.49
C GLN A 361 19.78 -7.84 1.58
N LEU A 362 18.58 -8.45 1.55
CA LEU A 362 18.41 -9.89 1.80
C LEU A 362 19.07 -10.77 0.73
N GLY A 363 19.06 -10.31 -0.53
CA GLY A 363 19.74 -11.00 -1.63
C GLY A 363 21.25 -11.09 -1.44
N ASP A 364 21.86 -10.06 -0.85
CA ASP A 364 23.30 -10.06 -0.52
C ASP A 364 23.59 -11.03 0.62
N ILE A 365 22.76 -11.11 1.65
CA ILE A 365 22.86 -12.10 2.72
C ILE A 365 22.82 -13.52 2.15
N TYR A 366 21.82 -13.78 1.29
CA TYR A 366 21.66 -15.08 0.67
C TYR A 366 22.91 -15.49 -0.15
N ARG A 367 23.44 -14.59 -0.96
CA ARG A 367 24.62 -14.83 -1.80
C ARG A 367 25.85 -15.11 -0.94
N GLU A 368 26.16 -14.24 0.03
CA GLU A 368 27.34 -14.40 0.89
C GLU A 368 27.29 -15.71 1.71
N VAL A 369 26.13 -16.07 2.25
CA VAL A 369 25.98 -17.34 2.97
C VAL A 369 26.13 -18.53 2.04
N TYR A 370 25.56 -18.46 0.82
CA TYR A 370 25.68 -19.53 -0.16
C TYR A 370 27.12 -19.73 -0.61
N ASP A 371 27.82 -18.65 -0.96
CA ASP A 371 29.23 -18.69 -1.42
C ASP A 371 30.13 -19.21 -0.28
N PHE A 372 29.94 -18.74 0.94
CA PHE A 372 30.67 -19.26 2.09
C PHE A 372 30.45 -20.78 2.30
N CYS A 373 29.24 -21.27 2.23
CA CYS A 373 28.93 -22.69 2.37
C CYS A 373 29.47 -23.53 1.23
N ASN A 374 29.43 -23.05 -0.01
CA ASN A 374 29.83 -23.78 -1.20
C ASN A 374 31.34 -23.73 -1.41
N ASP A 375 31.92 -22.54 -1.35
CA ASP A 375 33.31 -22.32 -1.76
C ASP A 375 34.28 -22.46 -0.58
N ASP A 376 34.05 -21.68 0.50
CA ASP A 376 34.97 -21.68 1.65
C ASP A 376 34.86 -22.96 2.48
N LEU A 377 33.62 -23.43 2.75
CA LEU A 377 33.43 -24.64 3.56
C LEU A 377 33.55 -25.93 2.71
N SER A 378 32.62 -26.12 1.78
CA SER A 378 32.50 -27.45 1.10
C SER A 378 33.64 -27.72 0.16
N SER A 379 34.05 -26.75 -0.67
CA SER A 379 35.08 -26.94 -1.69
C SER A 379 36.50 -26.77 -1.15
N PHE A 380 36.72 -26.16 -0.01
CA PHE A 380 38.04 -25.91 0.55
C PHE A 380 38.21 -26.52 1.95
N TYR A 381 37.58 -25.95 2.98
CA TYR A 381 37.84 -26.36 4.36
C TYR A 381 37.48 -27.80 4.66
N PHE A 382 36.32 -28.29 4.27
CA PHE A 382 35.91 -29.67 4.51
C PHE A 382 36.75 -30.66 3.71
N ASP A 383 37.10 -30.31 2.47
CA ASP A 383 37.93 -31.17 1.63
C ASP A 383 39.31 -31.37 2.22
N ILE A 384 39.94 -30.31 2.72
CA ILE A 384 41.26 -30.41 3.40
C ILE A 384 41.17 -31.19 4.72
N ARG A 385 40.05 -31.00 5.49
CA ARG A 385 39.90 -31.63 6.81
C ARG A 385 39.34 -33.03 6.78
N LYS A 386 38.88 -33.49 5.63
CA LYS A 386 38.28 -34.82 5.45
C LYS A 386 39.15 -35.93 6.01
N ASP A 387 40.41 -36.00 5.63
CA ASP A 387 41.31 -37.04 6.10
C ASP A 387 41.55 -37.01 7.61
N THR A 388 41.56 -35.82 8.22
CA THR A 388 41.69 -35.64 9.68
C THR A 388 40.44 -36.06 10.46
N LEU A 389 39.26 -35.87 9.88
CA LEU A 389 37.98 -36.18 10.53
C LEU A 389 37.54 -37.62 10.31
N ASP A 390 37.86 -38.20 9.13
CA ASP A 390 37.45 -39.56 8.74
C ASP A 390 38.49 -40.61 9.10
N CYS A 391 39.74 -40.23 9.31
CA CYS A 391 40.82 -41.13 9.66
C CYS A 391 41.27 -40.92 11.11
N SER A 392 41.46 -41.98 11.88
CA SER A 392 42.08 -41.91 13.19
C SER A 392 43.46 -41.28 13.04
N SER A 393 43.67 -40.07 13.60
CA SER A 393 45.02 -39.50 13.70
C SER A 393 45.82 -40.32 14.67
N TYR A 394 46.91 -40.89 14.20
CA TYR A 394 47.96 -41.46 15.05
C TYR A 394 48.69 -40.36 15.76
#